data_e3b660c0a102c58b06374f01dec57c87
#
_entry.id   e3b660c0a102c58b06374f01dec57c87
#
_cell.length_a   1.000
_cell.length_b   1.000
_cell.length_c   1.000
_cell.angle_alpha   90.00
_cell.angle_beta   90.00
_cell.angle_gamma   90.00
#
_symmetry.space_group_name_H-M   'P 1'
#
loop_
_entity.id
_entity.type
_entity.pdbx_description
1 polymer ?
#
loop_
_entity_poly.entity_id
_entity_poly.type
_entity_poly.pdbx_seq_one_letter_code
_entity_poly.pdbx_strand_id
1 'polypeptide(L)'
;MQRINRPHPTTTHRRQRGITLIESLVALVISALAILGIVGVQMRTLADTQTAVRRAQAIRLIEDLSERMRVNPNALTQITNFESTFSDKDDEDKSLEIKNGCADGCEPEEQAAFDIASWKQTVRNLPLGEAQIFLAPGESDENNRRQLGVIISWRENEAYSKDEYLNPINSVTTAGGTNNDNACPEGRVCHLQYIPVPARCAPYGTGASIKYYCS
;
A
#
# COMPACT_ATOMS: atom_id res chain seq x y z
N MET A 1 -49.39 61.98 -55.65
CA MET A 1 -48.13 61.75 -54.92
C MET A 1 -48.46 61.58 -53.42
N GLN A 2 -48.49 60.38 -52.90
CA GLN A 2 -48.76 60.11 -51.46
C GLN A 2 -47.41 60.02 -50.73
N ARG A 3 -47.17 60.85 -49.73
CA ARG A 3 -46.00 60.82 -48.86
C ARG A 3 -46.25 59.72 -47.78
N ILE A 4 -45.42 58.67 -47.82
CA ILE A 4 -45.41 57.62 -46.81
C ILE A 4 -44.64 58.20 -45.61
N ASN A 5 -45.38 58.41 -44.51
CA ASN A 5 -44.80 58.82 -43.21
C ASN A 5 -44.30 57.57 -42.51
N ARG A 6 -42.96 57.39 -42.44
CA ARG A 6 -42.34 56.28 -41.69
C ARG A 6 -42.19 56.70 -40.23
N PRO A 7 -42.71 55.89 -39.30
CA PRO A 7 -42.51 56.16 -37.88
C PRO A 7 -41.04 55.90 -37.53
N HIS A 8 -40.43 56.81 -36.83
CA HIS A 8 -39.08 56.70 -36.29
C HIS A 8 -39.11 55.68 -35.16
N PRO A 9 -38.14 54.72 -35.12
CA PRO A 9 -38.05 53.77 -33.99
C PRO A 9 -37.59 54.54 -32.74
N THR A 10 -38.40 54.56 -31.71
CA THR A 10 -38.03 55.05 -30.39
C THR A 10 -37.03 54.13 -29.77
N THR A 11 -35.77 54.51 -29.75
CA THR A 11 -34.71 53.82 -28.99
C THR A 11 -34.97 53.98 -27.50
N THR A 12 -35.50 52.96 -26.86
CA THR A 12 -35.58 52.88 -25.40
C THR A 12 -34.17 52.80 -24.85
N HIS A 13 -33.63 53.88 -24.33
CA HIS A 13 -32.40 53.88 -23.54
C HIS A 13 -32.61 53.02 -22.29
N ARG A 14 -32.09 51.79 -22.32
CA ARG A 14 -31.95 50.98 -21.11
C ARG A 14 -31.00 51.75 -20.17
N ARG A 15 -31.51 52.24 -19.06
CA ARG A 15 -30.70 52.80 -17.98
C ARG A 15 -29.76 51.72 -17.50
N GLN A 16 -28.47 51.86 -17.79
CA GLN A 16 -27.44 51.05 -17.14
C GLN A 16 -27.42 51.42 -15.66
N ARG A 17 -27.79 50.46 -14.81
CA ARG A 17 -27.61 50.54 -13.37
C ARG A 17 -26.14 50.20 -13.10
N GLY A 18 -25.34 51.16 -12.62
CA GLY A 18 -23.99 50.91 -12.15
C GLY A 18 -24.03 50.03 -10.89
N ILE A 19 -23.16 49.02 -10.85
CA ILE A 19 -22.93 48.20 -9.66
C ILE A 19 -22.45 49.10 -8.54
N THR A 20 -23.03 49.03 -7.36
CA THR A 20 -22.59 49.80 -6.22
C THR A 20 -21.29 49.21 -5.67
N LEU A 21 -20.43 50.03 -5.10
CA LEU A 21 -19.13 49.62 -4.55
C LEU A 21 -19.30 48.56 -3.46
N ILE A 22 -20.37 48.66 -2.69
CA ILE A 22 -20.71 47.69 -1.64
C ILE A 22 -21.12 46.32 -2.21
N GLU A 23 -21.82 46.28 -3.32
CA GLU A 23 -22.23 45.07 -4.00
C GLU A 23 -21.01 44.27 -4.50
N SER A 24 -20.02 45.01 -5.08
CA SER A 24 -18.75 44.41 -5.50
C SER A 24 -17.96 43.86 -4.32
N LEU A 25 -17.91 44.56 -3.18
CA LEU A 25 -17.23 44.05 -1.97
C LEU A 25 -17.89 42.80 -1.43
N VAL A 26 -19.21 42.77 -1.33
CA VAL A 26 -19.96 41.58 -0.87
C VAL A 26 -19.74 40.42 -1.82
N ALA A 27 -19.78 40.63 -3.13
CA ALA A 27 -19.52 39.59 -4.12
C ALA A 27 -18.13 39.00 -4.00
N LEU A 28 -17.09 39.80 -3.76
CA LEU A 28 -15.71 39.34 -3.55
C LEU A 28 -15.58 38.53 -2.28
N VAL A 29 -16.21 38.94 -1.18
CA VAL A 29 -16.18 38.20 0.09
C VAL A 29 -16.83 36.81 -0.07
N ILE A 30 -18.01 36.75 -0.67
CA ILE A 30 -18.71 35.50 -0.91
C ILE A 30 -17.90 34.58 -1.83
N SER A 31 -17.32 35.14 -2.91
CA SER A 31 -16.48 34.36 -3.82
C SER A 31 -15.22 33.81 -3.11
N ALA A 32 -14.58 34.62 -2.27
CA ALA A 32 -13.42 34.19 -1.50
C ALA A 32 -13.76 33.02 -0.53
N LEU A 33 -14.88 33.13 0.18
CA LEU A 33 -15.35 32.05 1.08
C LEU A 33 -15.71 30.78 0.30
N ALA A 34 -16.33 30.90 -0.86
CA ALA A 34 -16.65 29.76 -1.71
C ALA A 34 -15.37 29.04 -2.18
N ILE A 35 -14.34 29.78 -2.62
CA ILE A 35 -13.06 29.22 -3.05
C ILE A 35 -12.37 28.52 -1.87
N LEU A 36 -12.33 29.12 -0.70
CA LEU A 36 -11.74 28.51 0.50
C LEU A 36 -12.45 27.20 0.88
N GLY A 37 -13.78 27.16 0.77
CA GLY A 37 -14.57 25.95 0.99
C GLY A 37 -14.21 24.83 0.02
N ILE A 38 -14.07 25.15 -1.27
CA ILE A 38 -13.67 24.16 -2.29
C ILE A 38 -12.26 23.63 -2.03
N VAL A 39 -11.31 24.52 -1.71
CA VAL A 39 -9.92 24.12 -1.39
C VAL A 39 -9.89 23.19 -0.18
N GLY A 40 -10.68 23.45 0.86
CA GLY A 40 -10.77 22.58 2.04
C GLY A 40 -11.23 21.15 1.68
N VAL A 41 -12.26 21.03 0.83
CA VAL A 41 -12.75 19.72 0.37
C VAL A 41 -11.69 19.01 -0.49
N GLN A 42 -11.02 19.73 -1.38
CA GLN A 42 -9.96 19.16 -2.23
C GLN A 42 -8.79 18.60 -1.41
N MET A 43 -8.35 19.34 -0.38
CA MET A 43 -7.28 18.88 0.53
C MET A 43 -7.66 17.55 1.21
N ARG A 44 -8.89 17.44 1.70
CA ARG A 44 -9.37 16.21 2.32
C ARG A 44 -9.43 15.05 1.32
N THR A 45 -9.96 15.28 0.12
CA THR A 45 -10.02 14.26 -0.93
C THR A 45 -8.63 13.77 -1.34
N LEU A 46 -7.63 14.67 -1.38
CA LEU A 46 -6.25 14.29 -1.66
C LEU A 46 -5.65 13.39 -0.57
N ALA A 47 -5.89 13.70 0.71
CA ALA A 47 -5.46 12.88 1.82
C ALA A 47 -6.09 11.47 1.76
N ASP A 48 -7.42 11.38 1.59
CA ASP A 48 -8.14 10.11 1.47
C ASP A 48 -7.63 9.27 0.27
N THR A 49 -7.34 9.93 -0.85
CA THR A 49 -6.80 9.27 -2.04
C THR A 49 -5.39 8.72 -1.79
N GLN A 50 -4.52 9.46 -1.09
CA GLN A 50 -3.17 8.98 -0.75
C GLN A 50 -3.22 7.74 0.11
N THR A 51 -4.09 7.70 1.12
CA THR A 51 -4.31 6.53 1.98
C THR A 51 -4.75 5.31 1.17
N ALA A 52 -5.72 5.49 0.26
CA ALA A 52 -6.20 4.42 -0.61
C ALA A 52 -5.09 3.88 -1.53
N VAL A 53 -4.27 4.77 -2.10
CA VAL A 53 -3.13 4.39 -2.95
C VAL A 53 -2.08 3.60 -2.18
N ARG A 54 -1.71 4.02 -0.97
CA ARG A 54 -0.74 3.30 -0.13
C ARG A 54 -1.22 1.91 0.23
N ARG A 55 -2.50 1.78 0.59
CA ARG A 55 -3.11 0.47 0.86
C ARG A 55 -3.09 -0.43 -0.38
N ALA A 56 -3.42 0.10 -1.55
CA ALA A 56 -3.34 -0.65 -2.79
C ALA A 56 -1.90 -1.06 -3.14
N GLN A 57 -0.91 -0.23 -2.84
CA GLN A 57 0.51 -0.58 -2.98
C GLN A 57 0.91 -1.71 -2.03
N ALA A 58 0.49 -1.67 -0.76
CA ALA A 58 0.76 -2.73 0.20
C ALA A 58 0.18 -4.08 -0.26
N ILE A 59 -1.06 -4.11 -0.77
CA ILE A 59 -1.67 -5.31 -1.32
C ILE A 59 -0.85 -5.87 -2.48
N ARG A 60 -0.44 -5.03 -3.42
CA ARG A 60 0.39 -5.46 -4.56
C ARG A 60 1.76 -6.00 -4.14
N LEU A 61 2.34 -5.43 -3.10
CA LEU A 61 3.60 -5.95 -2.54
C LEU A 61 3.41 -7.34 -1.93
N ILE A 62 2.29 -7.61 -1.28
CA ILE A 62 1.98 -8.95 -0.76
C ILE A 62 1.75 -9.94 -1.91
N GLU A 63 1.08 -9.52 -2.96
CA GLU A 63 0.92 -10.33 -4.17
C GLU A 63 2.27 -10.65 -4.82
N ASP A 64 3.19 -9.66 -4.92
CA ASP A 64 4.55 -9.87 -5.42
C ASP A 64 5.31 -10.91 -4.58
N LEU A 65 5.22 -10.83 -3.26
CA LEU A 65 5.81 -11.84 -2.38
C LEU A 65 5.22 -13.24 -2.63
N SER A 66 3.91 -13.33 -2.78
CA SER A 66 3.24 -14.60 -3.10
C SER A 66 3.73 -15.20 -4.42
N GLU A 67 3.94 -14.38 -5.45
CA GLU A 67 4.48 -14.84 -6.74
C GLU A 67 5.95 -15.29 -6.63
N ARG A 68 6.77 -14.60 -5.84
CA ARG A 68 8.16 -15.04 -5.55
C ARG A 68 8.20 -16.40 -4.88
N MET A 69 7.32 -16.63 -3.89
CA MET A 69 7.18 -17.95 -3.24
C MET A 69 6.76 -19.06 -4.23
N ARG A 70 5.93 -18.72 -5.22
CA ARG A 70 5.53 -19.69 -6.25
C ARG A 70 6.67 -20.12 -7.16
N VAL A 71 7.66 -19.28 -7.35
CA VAL A 71 8.83 -19.60 -8.16
C VAL A 71 9.81 -20.49 -7.41
N ASN A 72 9.89 -20.34 -6.09
CA ASN A 72 10.75 -21.18 -5.25
C ASN A 72 10.24 -22.64 -5.25
N PRO A 73 11.03 -23.60 -5.72
CA PRO A 73 10.58 -25.00 -5.90
C PRO A 73 10.31 -25.73 -4.60
N ASN A 74 10.78 -25.21 -3.47
CA ASN A 74 10.71 -25.84 -2.16
C ASN A 74 10.02 -24.98 -1.09
N ALA A 75 9.26 -23.98 -1.50
CA ALA A 75 8.69 -22.99 -0.60
C ALA A 75 7.84 -23.61 0.52
N LEU A 76 7.03 -24.64 0.22
CA LEU A 76 6.15 -25.24 1.22
C LEU A 76 6.93 -26.02 2.30
N THR A 77 7.93 -26.80 1.92
CA THR A 77 8.71 -27.59 2.88
C THR A 77 9.61 -26.70 3.74
N GLN A 78 10.03 -25.58 3.18
CA GLN A 78 10.91 -24.61 3.82
C GLN A 78 10.17 -23.31 4.16
N ILE A 79 8.88 -23.41 4.50
CA ILE A 79 8.02 -22.26 4.76
C ILE A 79 8.58 -21.31 5.83
N THR A 80 9.29 -21.86 6.82
CA THR A 80 9.93 -21.07 7.89
C THR A 80 11.09 -20.20 7.40
N ASN A 81 11.69 -20.51 6.26
CA ASN A 81 12.75 -19.67 5.70
C ASN A 81 12.23 -18.33 5.15
N PHE A 82 10.90 -18.21 5.04
CA PHE A 82 10.23 -16.95 4.68
C PHE A 82 9.84 -16.10 5.89
N GLU A 83 10.05 -16.58 7.12
CA GLU A 83 9.75 -15.77 8.31
C GLU A 83 10.76 -14.63 8.45
N SER A 84 10.26 -13.44 8.81
CA SER A 84 11.10 -12.27 9.03
C SER A 84 10.38 -11.26 9.93
N THR A 85 11.14 -10.50 10.73
CA THR A 85 10.60 -9.48 11.63
C THR A 85 10.56 -8.09 10.98
N PHE A 86 9.92 -7.10 11.60
CA PHE A 86 9.87 -5.73 11.09
C PHE A 86 11.25 -5.07 10.97
N SER A 87 12.16 -5.37 11.89
CA SER A 87 13.43 -4.64 12.07
C SER A 87 14.67 -5.46 11.70
N ASP A 88 14.53 -6.52 10.90
CA ASP A 88 15.70 -7.32 10.51
C ASP A 88 16.62 -6.51 9.62
N LYS A 89 17.64 -5.90 10.27
CA LYS A 89 18.78 -5.35 9.58
C LYS A 89 19.62 -6.46 8.91
N ASP A 90 19.50 -7.67 9.46
CA ASP A 90 20.19 -8.86 8.97
C ASP A 90 19.70 -9.29 7.58
N ASP A 91 18.49 -8.91 7.17
CA ASP A 91 17.99 -9.19 5.80
C ASP A 91 18.74 -8.39 4.72
N GLU A 92 19.23 -7.20 5.05
CA GLU A 92 20.10 -6.44 4.15
C GLU A 92 21.47 -7.10 3.99
N ASP A 93 22.06 -7.55 5.11
CA ASP A 93 23.37 -8.19 5.11
C ASP A 93 23.30 -9.55 4.41
N LYS A 94 22.25 -10.33 4.63
CA LYS A 94 22.05 -11.63 3.95
C LYS A 94 21.90 -11.48 2.44
N SER A 95 21.20 -10.45 1.95
CA SER A 95 21.08 -10.22 0.51
C SER A 95 22.40 -9.81 -0.14
N LEU A 96 23.28 -9.13 0.60
CA LEU A 96 24.60 -8.73 0.14
C LEU A 96 25.60 -9.91 0.16
N GLU A 97 25.41 -10.88 1.06
CA GLU A 97 26.21 -12.09 1.14
C GLU A 97 25.93 -13.09 -0.01
N ILE A 98 24.73 -13.07 -0.58
CA ILE A 98 24.38 -13.90 -1.74
C ILE A 98 25.07 -13.28 -2.96
N LYS A 99 26.24 -13.82 -3.26
CA LYS A 99 27.07 -13.38 -4.39
C LYS A 99 26.25 -13.40 -5.68
N ASN A 100 26.25 -12.25 -6.39
CA ASN A 100 25.57 -12.06 -7.68
C ASN A 100 24.04 -12.23 -7.69
N GLY A 101 23.36 -12.17 -6.53
CA GLY A 101 21.90 -12.16 -6.49
C GLY A 101 21.24 -13.36 -7.18
N CYS A 102 21.75 -14.57 -6.94
CA CYS A 102 21.29 -15.81 -7.58
C CYS A 102 21.47 -15.91 -9.09
N ALA A 103 22.30 -15.04 -9.71
CA ALA A 103 22.54 -15.09 -11.16
C ALA A 103 23.22 -16.40 -11.61
N ASP A 104 24.06 -16.96 -10.75
CA ASP A 104 24.78 -18.22 -11.00
C ASP A 104 24.01 -19.46 -10.50
N GLY A 105 22.76 -19.28 -10.05
CA GLY A 105 21.92 -20.28 -9.40
C GLY A 105 22.03 -20.23 -7.89
N CYS A 106 20.90 -20.43 -7.20
CA CYS A 106 20.79 -20.51 -5.74
C CYS A 106 20.13 -21.83 -5.33
N GLU A 107 20.48 -22.32 -4.16
CA GLU A 107 19.65 -23.33 -3.49
C GLU A 107 18.32 -22.66 -3.05
N PRO A 108 17.22 -23.43 -2.92
CA PRO A 108 15.90 -22.84 -2.60
C PRO A 108 15.87 -22.00 -1.33
N GLU A 109 16.71 -22.32 -0.35
CA GLU A 109 16.86 -21.58 0.90
C GLU A 109 17.54 -20.22 0.69
N GLU A 110 18.61 -20.20 -0.10
CA GLU A 110 19.30 -18.96 -0.47
C GLU A 110 18.40 -18.06 -1.33
N GLN A 111 17.61 -18.67 -2.23
CA GLN A 111 16.63 -17.95 -3.02
C GLN A 111 15.54 -17.31 -2.14
N ALA A 112 15.04 -18.03 -1.12
CA ALA A 112 14.05 -17.47 -0.20
C ALA A 112 14.61 -16.25 0.56
N ALA A 113 15.84 -16.33 1.06
CA ALA A 113 16.50 -15.23 1.76
C ALA A 113 16.71 -14.02 0.84
N PHE A 114 17.16 -14.25 -0.40
CA PHE A 114 17.31 -13.19 -1.40
C PHE A 114 15.98 -12.53 -1.75
N ASP A 115 14.93 -13.33 -1.97
CA ASP A 115 13.60 -12.84 -2.32
C ASP A 115 13.00 -11.97 -1.22
N ILE A 116 13.13 -12.39 0.06
CA ILE A 116 12.67 -11.61 1.21
C ILE A 116 13.42 -10.28 1.30
N ALA A 117 14.75 -10.31 1.22
CA ALA A 117 15.56 -9.11 1.35
C ALA A 117 15.27 -8.11 0.22
N SER A 118 15.21 -8.58 -1.03
CA SER A 118 14.86 -7.77 -2.19
C SER A 118 13.43 -7.21 -2.10
N TRP A 119 12.49 -8.03 -1.62
CA TRP A 119 11.12 -7.63 -1.42
C TRP A 119 10.98 -6.58 -0.31
N LYS A 120 11.62 -6.78 0.85
CA LYS A 120 11.64 -5.79 1.93
C LYS A 120 12.24 -4.45 1.49
N GLN A 121 13.26 -4.47 0.65
CA GLN A 121 13.80 -3.24 0.07
C GLN A 121 12.74 -2.52 -0.77
N THR A 122 11.88 -3.24 -1.48
CA THR A 122 10.78 -2.65 -2.23
C THR A 122 9.70 -2.08 -1.30
N VAL A 123 9.40 -2.75 -0.17
CA VAL A 123 8.49 -2.25 0.86
C VAL A 123 8.96 -0.91 1.45
N ARG A 124 10.27 -0.70 1.59
CA ARG A 124 10.86 0.57 2.07
C ARG A 124 10.57 1.78 1.17
N ASN A 125 10.07 1.58 -0.05
CA ASN A 125 9.58 2.69 -0.89
C ASN A 125 8.27 3.30 -0.37
N LEU A 126 7.55 2.61 0.52
CA LEU A 126 6.46 3.22 1.29
C LEU A 126 7.04 4.15 2.37
N PRO A 127 6.34 5.20 2.77
CA PRO A 127 6.80 6.11 3.82
C PRO A 127 7.02 5.36 5.14
N LEU A 128 8.28 5.20 5.56
CA LEU A 128 8.69 4.35 6.68
C LEU A 128 8.14 2.92 6.56
N GLY A 129 8.13 2.39 5.33
CA GLY A 129 7.63 1.05 5.04
C GLY A 129 8.48 -0.02 5.70
N GLU A 130 7.83 -0.92 6.45
CA GLU A 130 8.44 -2.11 7.04
C GLU A 130 7.47 -3.27 6.89
N ALA A 131 7.99 -4.48 6.90
CA ALA A 131 7.17 -5.68 6.77
C ALA A 131 7.66 -6.80 7.69
N GLN A 132 6.70 -7.60 8.13
CA GLN A 132 6.92 -8.81 8.90
C GLN A 132 6.21 -9.97 8.23
N ILE A 133 6.86 -11.13 8.22
CA ILE A 133 6.31 -12.40 7.73
C ILE A 133 6.38 -13.40 8.86
N PHE A 134 5.29 -14.08 9.15
CA PHE A 134 5.16 -15.03 10.26
C PHE A 134 4.23 -16.19 9.87
N LEU A 135 4.32 -17.30 10.59
CA LEU A 135 3.41 -18.43 10.41
C LEU A 135 1.97 -18.03 10.79
N ALA A 136 1.00 -18.40 9.98
CA ALA A 136 -0.40 -18.11 10.28
C ALA A 136 -0.83 -18.83 11.57
N PRO A 137 -1.85 -18.30 12.27
CA PRO A 137 -2.39 -18.96 13.45
C PRO A 137 -2.89 -20.38 13.13
N GLY A 138 -2.49 -21.34 13.94
CA GLY A 138 -2.82 -22.76 13.72
C GLY A 138 -1.80 -23.54 12.92
N GLU A 139 -0.78 -22.91 12.34
CA GLU A 139 0.32 -23.54 11.60
C GLU A 139 1.45 -24.04 12.53
N SER A 140 1.10 -24.50 13.74
CA SER A 140 2.06 -24.99 14.75
C SER A 140 2.66 -26.35 14.42
N ASP A 141 1.95 -27.19 13.68
CA ASP A 141 2.42 -28.50 13.24
C ASP A 141 3.33 -28.37 12.02
N GLU A 142 4.60 -28.76 12.18
CA GLU A 142 5.61 -28.67 11.11
C GLU A 142 5.21 -29.39 9.83
N ASN A 143 4.45 -30.48 9.95
CA ASN A 143 4.03 -31.25 8.79
C ASN A 143 2.77 -30.70 8.09
N ASN A 144 2.14 -29.66 8.66
CA ASN A 144 0.89 -29.13 8.15
C ASN A 144 0.91 -27.61 7.94
N ARG A 145 2.07 -26.99 7.91
CA ARG A 145 2.24 -25.57 7.63
C ARG A 145 1.94 -25.26 6.17
N ARG A 146 1.02 -24.33 5.92
CA ARG A 146 0.55 -23.99 4.56
C ARG A 146 0.34 -22.52 4.31
N GLN A 147 0.33 -21.70 5.37
CA GLN A 147 -0.01 -20.29 5.27
C GLN A 147 0.97 -19.41 6.05
N LEU A 148 1.27 -18.29 5.48
CA LEU A 148 2.02 -17.21 6.12
C LEU A 148 1.12 -16.00 6.30
N GLY A 149 1.27 -15.32 7.44
CA GLY A 149 0.75 -13.99 7.66
C GLY A 149 1.80 -12.96 7.23
N VAL A 150 1.39 -11.99 6.44
CA VAL A 150 2.24 -10.88 5.99
C VAL A 150 1.64 -9.58 6.47
N ILE A 151 2.40 -8.84 7.28
CA ILE A 151 2.03 -7.50 7.73
C ILE A 151 2.95 -6.51 7.04
N ILE A 152 2.37 -5.51 6.37
CA ILE A 152 3.10 -4.33 5.89
C ILE A 152 2.64 -3.13 6.70
N SER A 153 3.59 -2.40 7.25
CA SER A 153 3.35 -1.16 8.00
C SER A 153 3.89 0.04 7.24
N TRP A 154 3.19 1.17 7.35
CA TRP A 154 3.65 2.45 6.81
C TRP A 154 3.15 3.61 7.64
N ARG A 155 3.75 4.78 7.45
CA ARG A 155 3.28 6.02 8.08
C ARG A 155 2.36 6.78 7.14
N GLU A 156 1.24 7.23 7.67
CA GLU A 156 0.36 8.16 6.97
C GLU A 156 0.67 9.62 7.35
N ASN A 157 0.37 10.53 6.41
CA ASN A 157 0.62 11.98 6.60
C ASN A 157 -0.50 12.67 7.39
N GLU A 158 -1.37 11.93 8.04
CA GLU A 158 -2.44 12.56 8.79
C GLU A 158 -1.92 13.15 10.11
N ALA A 159 -2.32 14.39 10.38
CA ALA A 159 -2.01 15.10 11.62
C ALA A 159 -2.69 14.48 12.87
N TYR A 160 -3.48 13.45 12.66
CA TYR A 160 -4.21 12.72 13.69
C TYR A 160 -3.51 11.41 14.00
N SER A 161 -2.41 11.48 14.71
CA SER A 161 -1.77 10.33 15.35
C SER A 161 -2.47 9.94 16.67
N LYS A 162 -3.79 10.09 16.76
CA LYS A 162 -4.51 9.67 17.94
C LYS A 162 -4.94 8.22 17.76
N ASP A 163 -4.65 7.44 18.79
CA ASP A 163 -5.00 6.02 18.92
C ASP A 163 -6.44 5.70 18.51
N GLU A 164 -7.35 6.65 18.64
CA GLU A 164 -8.76 6.54 18.28
C GLU A 164 -9.00 6.38 16.77
N TYR A 165 -8.15 6.94 15.91
CA TYR A 165 -8.26 6.77 14.45
C TYR A 165 -7.54 5.49 13.98
N LEU A 166 -6.42 5.17 14.58
CA LEU A 166 -5.60 4.03 14.19
C LEU A 166 -6.14 2.70 14.73
N ASN A 167 -6.79 2.71 15.90
CA ASN A 167 -7.32 1.52 16.54
C ASN A 167 -8.30 0.70 15.67
N PRO A 168 -9.27 1.29 14.95
CA PRO A 168 -10.15 0.50 14.07
C PRO A 168 -9.42 -0.12 12.88
N ILE A 169 -8.34 0.52 12.42
CA ILE A 169 -7.55 0.08 11.26
C ILE A 169 -6.54 -0.98 11.69
N ASN A 170 -6.00 -0.85 12.90
CA ASN A 170 -5.00 -1.75 13.46
C ASN A 170 -5.59 -2.90 14.29
N SER A 171 -6.90 -2.91 14.54
CA SER A 171 -7.57 -3.95 15.32
C SER A 171 -7.44 -5.35 14.72
N VAL A 172 -7.06 -5.45 13.45
CA VAL A 172 -6.82 -6.73 12.75
C VAL A 172 -5.54 -7.42 13.22
N THR A 173 -4.63 -6.70 13.86
CA THR A 173 -3.29 -7.21 14.19
C THR A 173 -3.24 -8.04 15.47
N THR A 174 -4.33 -8.05 16.26
CA THR A 174 -4.44 -8.89 17.46
C THR A 174 -5.01 -10.28 17.17
N ALA A 175 -5.44 -10.53 15.94
CA ALA A 175 -6.09 -11.78 15.57
C ALA A 175 -5.05 -12.85 15.21
N GLY A 176 -4.45 -13.47 16.21
CA GLY A 176 -3.90 -14.74 15.90
C GLY A 176 -2.64 -15.23 16.58
N GLY A 177 -2.11 -14.53 17.50
CA GLY A 177 -0.97 -15.06 18.25
C GLY A 177 -1.05 -14.66 19.72
N THR A 178 -0.79 -15.58 20.61
CA THR A 178 -0.58 -15.36 22.03
C THR A 178 0.67 -14.50 22.34
N ASN A 179 1.39 -14.08 21.30
CA ASN A 179 2.61 -13.28 21.39
C ASN A 179 2.35 -11.92 20.77
N ASN A 180 2.65 -10.85 21.50
CA ASN A 180 2.59 -9.46 21.06
C ASN A 180 3.56 -9.13 19.89
N ASP A 181 4.33 -10.09 19.44
CA ASP A 181 5.38 -9.94 18.44
C ASP A 181 4.85 -9.62 17.03
N ASN A 182 3.57 -9.91 16.77
CA ASN A 182 2.91 -9.67 15.49
C ASN A 182 2.00 -8.43 15.52
N ALA A 183 2.25 -7.51 16.43
CA ALA A 183 1.47 -6.28 16.54
C ALA A 183 1.97 -5.21 15.56
N CYS A 184 1.03 -4.37 15.11
CA CYS A 184 1.40 -3.20 14.31
C CYS A 184 2.28 -2.26 15.12
N PRO A 185 3.41 -1.77 14.56
CA PRO A 185 4.26 -0.80 15.24
C PRO A 185 3.49 0.47 15.60
N GLU A 186 3.81 1.07 16.75
CA GLU A 186 3.13 2.26 17.25
C GLU A 186 3.23 3.44 16.27
N GLY A 187 2.13 4.16 16.08
CA GLY A 187 2.06 5.32 15.19
C GLY A 187 2.09 4.99 13.70
N ARG A 188 1.85 3.74 13.34
CA ARG A 188 1.78 3.29 11.93
C ARG A 188 0.44 2.69 11.59
N VAL A 189 0.14 2.63 10.30
CA VAL A 189 -0.98 1.89 9.74
C VAL A 189 -0.44 0.58 9.19
N CYS A 190 -1.18 -0.51 9.43
CA CYS A 190 -0.79 -1.84 8.98
C CYS A 190 -1.85 -2.47 8.08
N HIS A 191 -1.39 -3.30 7.16
CA HIS A 191 -2.22 -4.20 6.38
C HIS A 191 -1.73 -5.63 6.58
N LEU A 192 -2.60 -6.47 7.12
CA LEU A 192 -2.37 -7.90 7.30
C LEU A 192 -3.11 -8.69 6.23
N GLN A 193 -2.42 -9.63 5.61
CA GLN A 193 -3.02 -10.60 4.71
C GLN A 193 -2.37 -11.98 4.93
N TYR A 194 -3.19 -13.03 4.93
CA TYR A 194 -2.71 -14.39 4.93
C TYR A 194 -2.57 -14.89 3.50
N ILE A 195 -1.41 -15.46 3.17
CA ILE A 195 -1.11 -16.00 1.85
C ILE A 195 -0.82 -17.49 1.94
N PRO A 196 -1.43 -18.32 1.08
CA PRO A 196 -1.09 -19.73 0.99
C PRO A 196 0.26 -19.90 0.29
N VAL A 197 1.09 -20.76 0.83
CA VAL A 197 2.34 -21.17 0.18
C VAL A 197 2.07 -22.39 -0.69
N PRO A 198 2.25 -22.29 -2.02
CA PRO A 198 1.94 -23.38 -2.91
C PRO A 198 3.01 -24.48 -2.84
N ALA A 199 2.56 -25.72 -2.85
CA ALA A 199 3.43 -26.86 -3.13
C ALA A 199 3.73 -26.89 -4.63
N ARG A 200 4.99 -26.84 -5.01
CA ARG A 200 5.42 -26.96 -6.40
C ARG A 200 6.31 -28.17 -6.58
N CYS A 201 5.84 -29.13 -7.37
CA CYS A 201 6.64 -30.24 -7.85
C CYS A 201 7.46 -29.82 -9.07
N ALA A 202 8.53 -29.08 -8.89
CA ALA A 202 9.45 -28.77 -9.98
C ALA A 202 10.81 -29.42 -9.70
N PRO A 203 11.44 -29.99 -10.70
CA PRO A 203 12.82 -30.45 -10.57
C PRO A 203 13.71 -29.23 -10.34
N TYR A 204 14.63 -29.31 -9.38
CA TYR A 204 15.66 -28.31 -9.15
C TYR A 204 17.02 -28.99 -8.97
N GLY A 205 18.10 -28.26 -9.21
CA GLY A 205 19.44 -28.81 -9.30
C GLY A 205 19.84 -29.18 -10.71
N THR A 206 21.08 -29.59 -10.93
CA THR A 206 21.65 -29.93 -12.22
C THR A 206 22.26 -31.32 -12.26
N GLY A 207 22.21 -31.97 -13.42
CA GLY A 207 22.85 -33.26 -13.66
C GLY A 207 22.27 -34.40 -12.82
N ALA A 208 23.13 -35.15 -12.15
CA ALA A 208 22.73 -36.29 -11.29
C ALA A 208 22.12 -35.85 -9.93
N SER A 209 22.13 -34.58 -9.64
CA SER A 209 21.62 -34.01 -8.36
C SER A 209 20.22 -33.41 -8.50
N ILE A 210 19.49 -33.76 -9.54
CA ILE A 210 18.09 -33.31 -9.70
C ILE A 210 17.25 -33.82 -8.52
N LYS A 211 16.66 -32.92 -7.78
CA LYS A 211 15.71 -33.20 -6.71
C LYS A 211 14.31 -32.82 -7.15
N TYR A 212 13.34 -33.60 -6.71
CA TYR A 212 11.92 -33.30 -6.93
C TYR A 212 11.27 -33.07 -5.58
N TYR A 213 10.55 -31.95 -5.48
CA TYR A 213 9.75 -31.67 -4.31
C TYR A 213 8.30 -31.92 -4.61
N CYS A 214 7.84 -33.08 -4.16
CA CYS A 214 6.43 -33.43 -4.07
C CYS A 214 6.24 -34.04 -2.69
N SER A 215 5.58 -33.33 -1.80
CA SER A 215 5.11 -33.91 -0.53
C SER A 215 3.83 -34.67 -0.74
#